data_29a33953ee0df3a824e2cc5992330ddb
#
_entry.id   29a33953ee0df3a824e2cc5992330ddb
#
_cell.length_a   1.000
_cell.length_b   1.000
_cell.length_c   1.000
_cell.angle_alpha   90.00
_cell.angle_beta   90.00
_cell.angle_gamma   90.00
#
_symmetry.space_group_name_H-M   'P 1'
#
loop_
_entity.id
_entity.type
_entity.pdbx_description
1 polymer ?
#
loop_
_entity_poly.entity_id
_entity_poly.type
_entity_poly.pdbx_seq_one_letter_code
_entity_poly.pdbx_strand_id
1 'polypeptide(L)'
;MDLQKNFKRQVLGVSLAIMGIAFVLSIGSNVLAQTADTAAPAEAVATDSAVAETAAPAADSGSGLSRKIKGSDGIPNIDPVKFLKGIWNSTGISKIISTKGAPAKTDADDVDLYKQPSSQEEYNEMMGKVQELTTADNDLPKTTINKLRVAIQDPNANDEVLSEIVEESANHVKDWGTAPGWQSLIMMAIGFLIVYLGAGRGFEPLLLIPIGFGTILVNAVGAGMGNLPDGMLAIIYKAGVGNEFFPMLIFMGIGAMTDFGPLIANPKTALLGGAAQFGVFFTLFGVAVLNIFGLNYNIMQACAIAIIGGADGPTSIYVSGKLAPELMAVIAVAAYSYMALVPMIQPPIMKLLTTKKQRMIHMPNPRQVSKAEKILFPMMLLLLTILLLPPAAPLIGMLAFGNFVKESGAAVRLSKTMENELMNIVSILLSLGVGSQMTPEKIIKGESVGIIVLGLVAFGVATAGGICMAHIMNIFMPKDKKLNPLIGSAGVSAVPMAARVAHKVAQSEDPSNFILMNAMGPNVSGVIGTAIAAGVFIATFGGAR
;
A
#
# COMPACT_ATOMS: atom_id res chain seq x y z
N MET A 1 -14.92 -40.35 -3.46
CA MET A 1 -13.80 -40.33 -4.42
C MET A 1 -13.80 -39.04 -5.25
N ASP A 2 -14.95 -38.41 -5.52
CA ASP A 2 -15.03 -37.15 -6.30
C ASP A 2 -14.64 -35.88 -5.55
N LEU A 3 -14.81 -35.84 -4.24
CA LEU A 3 -14.39 -34.69 -3.39
C LEU A 3 -12.87 -34.53 -3.37
N GLN A 4 -12.09 -35.60 -3.35
CA GLN A 4 -10.64 -35.57 -3.37
C GLN A 4 -10.06 -35.17 -4.74
N LYS A 5 -10.74 -35.52 -5.84
CA LYS A 5 -10.36 -35.08 -7.19
C LYS A 5 -10.67 -33.61 -7.43
N ASN A 6 -11.79 -33.10 -6.93
CA ASN A 6 -12.13 -31.69 -7.00
C ASN A 6 -11.22 -30.83 -6.09
N PHE A 7 -10.86 -31.32 -4.91
CA PHE A 7 -9.90 -30.66 -4.02
C PHE A 7 -8.52 -30.53 -4.67
N LYS A 8 -7.98 -31.61 -5.27
CA LYS A 8 -6.71 -31.55 -6.02
C LYS A 8 -6.76 -30.60 -7.22
N ARG A 9 -7.88 -30.55 -7.96
CA ARG A 9 -8.05 -29.60 -9.08
C ARG A 9 -8.18 -28.16 -8.62
N GLN A 10 -8.84 -27.88 -7.51
CA GLN A 10 -9.02 -26.52 -7.00
C GLN A 10 -7.77 -26.01 -6.25
N VAL A 11 -7.08 -26.88 -5.50
CA VAL A 11 -5.77 -26.54 -4.90
C VAL A 11 -4.72 -26.36 -5.99
N LEU A 12 -4.75 -27.15 -7.06
CA LEU A 12 -3.90 -26.95 -8.23
C LEU A 12 -4.27 -25.63 -8.97
N GLY A 13 -5.55 -25.27 -9.04
CA GLY A 13 -6.02 -24.01 -9.60
C GLY A 13 -5.58 -22.78 -8.78
N VAL A 14 -5.58 -22.89 -7.46
CA VAL A 14 -5.08 -21.83 -6.55
C VAL A 14 -3.55 -21.78 -6.58
N SER A 15 -2.86 -22.93 -6.63
CA SER A 15 -1.41 -22.99 -6.83
C SER A 15 -0.98 -22.45 -8.20
N LEU A 16 -1.78 -22.68 -9.25
CA LEU A 16 -1.58 -22.12 -10.59
C LEU A 16 -1.92 -20.62 -10.65
N ALA A 17 -2.85 -20.12 -9.84
CA ALA A 17 -3.08 -18.69 -9.68
C ALA A 17 -1.95 -18.01 -8.90
N ILE A 18 -1.34 -18.71 -7.94
CA ILE A 18 -0.14 -18.28 -7.21
C ILE A 18 1.09 -18.32 -8.13
N MET A 19 1.25 -19.36 -8.92
CA MET A 19 2.19 -19.40 -10.04
C MET A 19 1.80 -18.41 -11.15
N GLY A 20 0.55 -18.01 -11.25
CA GLY A 20 0.05 -17.03 -12.23
C GLY A 20 0.59 -15.62 -12.01
N ILE A 21 0.96 -15.23 -10.81
CA ILE A 21 1.75 -13.99 -10.60
C ILE A 21 3.18 -14.18 -11.15
N ALA A 22 3.73 -15.37 -11.05
CA ALA A 22 4.96 -15.76 -11.75
C ALA A 22 4.73 -16.15 -13.23
N PHE A 23 3.49 -16.57 -13.60
CA PHE A 23 3.12 -17.07 -14.92
C PHE A 23 2.35 -16.06 -15.78
N VAL A 24 1.91 -14.94 -15.21
CA VAL A 24 1.40 -13.77 -15.99
C VAL A 24 2.49 -13.19 -16.91
N LEU A 25 3.74 -13.59 -16.69
CA LEU A 25 4.85 -13.31 -17.61
C LEU A 25 4.76 -14.12 -18.93
N SER A 26 3.85 -15.08 -19.08
CA SER A 26 3.75 -15.91 -20.30
C SER A 26 2.40 -15.89 -21.03
N ILE A 27 1.38 -15.15 -20.56
CA ILE A 27 0.06 -15.13 -21.22
C ILE A 27 -0.31 -13.72 -21.71
N GLY A 28 0.62 -13.06 -22.40
CA GLY A 28 0.34 -11.81 -23.12
C GLY A 28 -0.41 -11.95 -24.46
N SER A 29 -0.76 -13.15 -24.94
CA SER A 29 -1.22 -13.31 -26.32
C SER A 29 -2.66 -13.80 -26.57
N ASN A 30 -3.41 -14.23 -25.57
CA ASN A 30 -4.74 -14.81 -25.81
C ASN A 30 -5.96 -14.09 -25.23
N VAL A 31 -5.81 -12.89 -24.64
CA VAL A 31 -6.94 -12.14 -24.04
C VAL A 31 -7.44 -11.00 -24.95
N LEU A 32 -6.77 -10.71 -26.06
CA LEU A 32 -7.19 -9.65 -27.01
C LEU A 32 -8.35 -10.04 -27.96
N ALA A 33 -8.83 -11.27 -27.91
CA ALA A 33 -9.82 -11.77 -28.89
C ALA A 33 -11.27 -11.82 -28.39
N GLN A 34 -11.61 -11.45 -27.16
CA GLN A 34 -12.97 -11.62 -26.62
C GLN A 34 -13.69 -10.36 -26.09
N THR A 35 -13.27 -9.16 -26.43
CA THR A 35 -13.94 -7.93 -25.95
C THR A 35 -14.57 -7.06 -27.07
N ALA A 36 -15.15 -7.71 -28.11
CA ALA A 36 -15.79 -6.98 -29.21
C ALA A 36 -17.33 -6.91 -29.15
N ASP A 37 -18.00 -7.44 -28.13
CA ASP A 37 -19.46 -7.37 -28.05
C ASP A 37 -19.92 -7.01 -26.63
N THR A 38 -20.20 -5.75 -26.41
CA THR A 38 -21.26 -5.14 -25.56
C THR A 38 -20.92 -3.68 -25.24
N ALA A 39 -21.18 -2.78 -26.16
CA ALA A 39 -21.28 -1.35 -25.86
C ALA A 39 -22.74 -0.91 -26.07
N ALA A 40 -23.42 -0.58 -24.99
CA ALA A 40 -24.65 0.22 -25.03
C ALA A 40 -24.30 1.69 -24.78
N PRO A 41 -24.97 2.64 -25.46
CA PRO A 41 -24.58 4.05 -25.42
C PRO A 41 -25.06 4.75 -24.14
N ALA A 42 -24.19 5.57 -23.56
CA ALA A 42 -24.54 6.47 -22.47
C ALA A 42 -25.11 7.77 -23.04
N GLU A 43 -26.28 8.16 -22.56
CA GLU A 43 -26.93 9.45 -22.86
C GLU A 43 -26.10 10.61 -22.29
N ALA A 44 -25.90 11.62 -23.16
CA ALA A 44 -25.26 12.88 -22.81
C ALA A 44 -26.28 13.80 -22.12
N VAL A 45 -26.03 14.18 -20.90
CA VAL A 45 -26.72 15.29 -20.23
C VAL A 45 -25.90 16.56 -20.46
N ALA A 46 -26.43 17.46 -21.27
CA ALA A 46 -25.92 18.80 -21.46
C ALA A 46 -26.32 19.69 -20.28
N THR A 47 -25.36 20.28 -19.57
CA THR A 47 -25.59 21.40 -18.67
C THR A 47 -24.98 22.66 -19.27
N ASP A 48 -25.85 23.54 -19.63
CA ASP A 48 -25.60 24.93 -19.99
C ASP A 48 -25.09 25.71 -18.77
N SER A 49 -23.96 26.39 -18.89
CA SER A 49 -23.59 27.44 -17.95
C SER A 49 -22.83 28.54 -18.69
N ALA A 50 -23.54 29.63 -18.89
CA ALA A 50 -23.04 30.89 -19.45
C ALA A 50 -21.93 31.46 -18.54
N VAL A 51 -20.78 31.74 -19.15
CA VAL A 51 -19.69 32.50 -18.52
C VAL A 51 -19.80 33.95 -19.02
N ALA A 52 -19.97 34.85 -18.07
CA ALA A 52 -19.95 36.28 -18.29
C ALA A 52 -18.50 36.76 -18.52
N GLU A 53 -18.35 37.42 -19.65
CA GLU A 53 -17.15 38.12 -20.09
C GLU A 53 -16.98 39.42 -19.28
N THR A 54 -15.88 39.56 -18.53
CA THR A 54 -15.48 40.86 -17.95
C THR A 54 -14.20 41.33 -18.63
N ALA A 55 -14.31 42.49 -19.24
CA ALA A 55 -13.27 43.18 -19.99
C ALA A 55 -12.08 43.60 -19.10
N ALA A 56 -10.87 43.49 -19.68
CA ALA A 56 -9.64 44.03 -19.13
C ALA A 56 -9.52 45.55 -19.42
N PRO A 57 -8.91 46.34 -18.52
CA PRO A 57 -8.59 47.73 -18.83
C PRO A 57 -7.25 47.86 -19.55
N ALA A 58 -7.21 48.82 -20.43
CA ALA A 58 -6.15 49.17 -21.35
C ALA A 58 -4.82 49.53 -20.69
N ALA A 59 -3.75 49.19 -21.38
CA ALA A 59 -2.38 49.54 -21.06
C ALA A 59 -2.11 51.03 -21.30
N ASP A 60 -1.38 51.67 -20.37
CA ASP A 60 -0.75 52.95 -20.56
C ASP A 60 0.73 52.78 -20.93
N SER A 61 1.13 53.63 -21.86
CA SER A 61 2.42 53.69 -22.53
C SER A 61 3.41 54.51 -21.72
N GLY A 62 4.64 54.05 -21.63
CA GLY A 62 5.70 54.97 -21.20
C GLY A 62 7.10 54.40 -21.01
N SER A 63 7.97 54.78 -21.92
CA SER A 63 9.43 54.95 -21.81
C SER A 63 10.34 53.72 -21.73
N GLY A 64 10.94 53.33 -22.83
CA GLY A 64 12.34 53.61 -23.16
C GLY A 64 13.39 52.89 -22.29
N LEU A 65 13.74 51.62 -22.72
CA LEU A 65 15.13 51.19 -22.57
C LEU A 65 15.50 50.28 -23.76
N SER A 66 15.91 50.98 -24.83
CA SER A 66 16.64 50.40 -25.94
C SER A 66 17.97 49.81 -25.44
N ARG A 67 18.01 48.55 -25.08
CA ARG A 67 19.27 47.83 -24.97
C ARG A 67 19.67 47.33 -26.34
N LYS A 68 20.64 48.03 -26.93
CA LYS A 68 21.39 47.55 -28.09
C LYS A 68 21.85 46.09 -27.84
N ILE A 69 21.24 45.14 -28.54
CA ILE A 69 21.83 43.83 -28.74
C ILE A 69 22.96 44.01 -29.74
N LYS A 70 24.17 44.09 -29.24
CA LYS A 70 25.41 44.06 -30.03
C LYS A 70 25.78 42.61 -30.26
N GLY A 71 26.03 42.24 -31.51
CA GLY A 71 26.85 41.12 -31.86
C GLY A 71 26.07 39.84 -32.17
N SER A 72 25.87 39.57 -33.43
CA SER A 72 25.74 38.23 -33.99
C SER A 72 27.06 37.48 -33.88
N ASP A 73 27.36 37.03 -32.66
CA ASP A 73 28.47 36.11 -32.44
C ASP A 73 27.91 34.73 -32.03
N GLY A 74 27.92 33.84 -33.04
CA GLY A 74 28.01 32.41 -32.86
C GLY A 74 26.81 31.75 -32.21
N ILE A 75 25.81 31.35 -32.98
CA ILE A 75 25.10 30.10 -32.68
C ILE A 75 26.21 29.05 -32.42
N PRO A 76 26.32 28.47 -31.19
CA PRO A 76 27.34 27.47 -30.96
C PRO A 76 27.15 26.38 -32.02
N ASN A 77 28.23 26.04 -32.69
CA ASN A 77 28.23 25.00 -33.71
C ASN A 77 27.89 23.68 -32.99
N ILE A 78 26.61 23.39 -32.89
CA ILE A 78 26.12 22.18 -32.26
C ILE A 78 26.45 21.04 -33.19
N ASP A 79 27.44 20.23 -32.83
CA ASP A 79 27.75 18.99 -33.51
C ASP A 79 26.47 18.11 -33.51
N PRO A 80 25.85 17.88 -34.68
CA PRO A 80 24.59 17.13 -34.76
C PRO A 80 24.70 15.72 -34.18
N VAL A 81 25.88 15.11 -34.27
CA VAL A 81 26.12 13.76 -33.74
C VAL A 81 26.19 13.77 -32.20
N LYS A 82 26.85 14.78 -31.61
CA LYS A 82 26.88 14.97 -30.16
C LYS A 82 25.49 15.32 -29.62
N PHE A 83 24.74 16.14 -30.34
CA PHE A 83 23.36 16.51 -29.97
C PHE A 83 22.42 15.29 -30.00
N LEU A 84 22.45 14.49 -31.09
CA LEU A 84 21.65 13.27 -31.21
C LEU A 84 22.08 12.22 -30.17
N LYS A 85 23.38 12.09 -29.90
CA LYS A 85 23.89 11.21 -28.84
C LYS A 85 23.47 11.69 -27.46
N GLY A 86 23.42 13.00 -27.24
CA GLY A 86 22.87 13.59 -25.99
C GLY A 86 21.38 13.30 -25.83
N ILE A 87 20.59 13.46 -26.89
CA ILE A 87 19.15 13.10 -26.87
C ILE A 87 18.99 11.60 -26.61
N TRP A 88 19.75 10.73 -27.30
CA TRP A 88 19.71 9.28 -27.09
C TRP A 88 20.04 8.93 -25.64
N ASN A 89 21.09 9.47 -25.08
CA ASN A 89 21.51 9.20 -23.70
C ASN A 89 20.50 9.71 -22.65
N SER A 90 19.70 10.71 -23.00
CA SER A 90 18.62 11.20 -22.13
C SER A 90 17.34 10.37 -22.21
N THR A 91 17.22 9.47 -23.21
CA THR A 91 16.02 8.63 -23.35
C THR A 91 15.96 7.54 -22.29
N GLY A 92 14.75 7.22 -21.83
CA GLY A 92 14.54 6.09 -20.92
C GLY A 92 15.01 4.76 -21.51
N ILE A 93 14.95 4.58 -22.83
CA ILE A 93 15.43 3.38 -23.53
C ILE A 93 16.95 3.23 -23.36
N SER A 94 17.71 4.29 -23.63
CA SER A 94 19.16 4.29 -23.44
C SER A 94 19.52 3.98 -21.99
N LYS A 95 18.85 4.60 -21.04
CA LYS A 95 19.07 4.38 -19.60
C LYS A 95 18.77 2.94 -19.18
N ILE A 96 17.68 2.35 -19.67
CA ILE A 96 17.35 0.94 -19.45
C ILE A 96 18.44 0.00 -19.97
N ILE A 97 18.96 0.28 -21.17
CA ILE A 97 20.00 -0.55 -21.81
C ILE A 97 21.36 -0.37 -21.12
N SER A 98 21.69 0.87 -20.71
CA SER A 98 22.99 1.20 -20.12
C SER A 98 23.07 0.92 -18.61
N THR A 99 21.96 0.85 -17.89
CA THR A 99 21.95 0.54 -16.47
C THR A 99 22.37 -0.92 -16.26
N LYS A 100 23.64 -1.12 -16.06
CA LYS A 100 24.21 -2.36 -15.53
C LYS A 100 23.95 -2.35 -14.04
N GLY A 101 23.62 -3.50 -13.45
CA GLY A 101 23.55 -3.63 -11.99
C GLY A 101 24.82 -3.04 -11.36
N ALA A 102 24.69 -2.49 -10.14
CA ALA A 102 25.84 -1.91 -9.44
C ALA A 102 27.02 -2.89 -9.52
N PRO A 103 28.22 -2.43 -9.88
CA PRO A 103 29.39 -3.29 -9.77
C PRO A 103 29.48 -3.80 -8.34
N ALA A 104 29.77 -5.09 -8.18
CA ALA A 104 30.19 -5.63 -6.91
C ALA A 104 31.25 -4.67 -6.35
N LYS A 105 31.13 -4.29 -5.06
CA LYS A 105 32.03 -3.35 -4.36
C LYS A 105 33.42 -3.38 -5.01
N THR A 106 33.71 -2.35 -5.75
CA THR A 106 35.10 -2.05 -6.08
C THR A 106 35.72 -1.52 -4.82
N ASP A 107 36.81 -2.12 -4.41
CA ASP A 107 37.66 -1.68 -3.30
C ASP A 107 38.11 -0.21 -3.54
N ALA A 108 37.23 0.71 -3.15
CA ALA A 108 37.52 2.15 -3.05
C ALA A 108 38.06 2.40 -1.63
N ASP A 109 39.06 1.61 -1.24
CA ASP A 109 39.48 1.46 0.14
C ASP A 109 40.61 2.40 0.58
N ASP A 110 40.90 3.51 -0.13
CA ASP A 110 42.07 4.29 0.26
C ASP A 110 41.89 5.73 0.70
N VAL A 111 40.66 6.31 0.67
CA VAL A 111 40.42 7.64 1.27
C VAL A 111 39.19 7.60 2.18
N ASP A 112 39.43 7.81 3.44
CA ASP A 112 38.40 7.80 4.49
C ASP A 112 37.64 9.15 4.48
N LEU A 113 36.52 9.22 3.73
CA LEU A 113 35.64 10.40 3.67
C LEU A 113 34.85 10.61 4.98
N TYR A 114 35.01 9.73 5.95
CA TYR A 114 34.34 9.79 7.24
C TYR A 114 35.10 10.62 8.29
N LYS A 115 36.31 11.12 7.96
CA LYS A 115 37.14 11.90 8.87
C LYS A 115 37.52 13.25 8.28
N GLN A 116 37.70 14.24 9.15
CA GLN A 116 38.28 15.52 8.75
C GLN A 116 39.73 15.32 8.28
N PRO A 117 40.14 15.97 7.18
CA PRO A 117 41.51 15.85 6.68
C PRO A 117 42.51 16.43 7.68
N SER A 118 43.52 15.63 8.04
CA SER A 118 44.57 16.03 8.98
C SER A 118 45.74 16.78 8.33
N SER A 119 45.81 16.76 6.98
CA SER A 119 46.85 17.40 6.19
C SER A 119 46.28 18.04 4.91
N GLN A 120 47.07 18.99 4.32
CA GLN A 120 46.69 19.62 3.06
C GLN A 120 46.68 18.61 1.88
N GLU A 121 47.46 17.58 1.99
CA GLU A 121 47.55 16.51 0.97
C GLU A 121 46.28 15.64 1.01
N GLU A 122 45.87 15.21 2.18
CA GLU A 122 44.62 14.50 2.45
C GLU A 122 43.39 15.32 2.06
N TYR A 123 43.38 16.65 2.36
CA TYR A 123 42.32 17.57 1.91
C TYR A 123 42.21 17.59 0.37
N ASN A 124 43.36 17.72 -0.32
CA ASN A 124 43.36 17.75 -1.80
C ASN A 124 42.88 16.44 -2.40
N GLU A 125 43.22 15.31 -1.79
CA GLU A 125 42.76 13.97 -2.20
C GLU A 125 41.27 13.78 -1.99
N MET A 126 40.76 14.18 -0.83
CA MET A 126 39.29 14.17 -0.54
C MET A 126 38.52 15.06 -1.51
N MET A 127 39.00 16.27 -1.76
CA MET A 127 38.39 17.21 -2.73
C MET A 127 38.48 16.67 -4.16
N GLY A 128 39.53 15.95 -4.50
CA GLY A 128 39.67 15.22 -5.78
C GLY A 128 38.58 14.16 -5.94
N LYS A 129 38.36 13.32 -4.92
CA LYS A 129 37.28 12.34 -4.90
C LYS A 129 35.88 12.98 -4.97
N VAL A 130 35.62 14.06 -4.23
CA VAL A 130 34.36 14.82 -4.33
C VAL A 130 34.17 15.39 -5.74
N GLN A 131 35.25 15.83 -6.38
CA GLN A 131 35.22 16.31 -7.77
C GLN A 131 34.94 15.15 -8.75
N GLU A 132 35.49 14.00 -8.51
CA GLU A 132 35.27 12.78 -9.30
C GLU A 132 33.81 12.29 -9.17
N LEU A 133 33.21 12.39 -7.97
CA LEU A 133 31.79 12.15 -7.74
C LEU A 133 30.88 13.14 -8.48
N THR A 134 31.37 14.37 -8.78
CA THR A 134 30.62 15.36 -9.58
C THR A 134 30.71 15.15 -11.08
N THR A 135 31.78 14.51 -11.55
CA THR A 135 32.05 14.28 -12.99
C THR A 135 31.67 12.89 -13.46
N ALA A 136 31.62 11.93 -12.56
CA ALA A 136 31.07 10.62 -12.85
C ALA A 136 29.56 10.73 -13.06
N ASP A 137 29.02 9.88 -13.94
CA ASP A 137 27.57 9.74 -14.21
C ASP A 137 26.85 9.14 -12.97
N ASN A 138 27.21 9.66 -11.78
CA ASN A 138 26.69 9.26 -10.49
C ASN A 138 25.42 10.05 -10.21
N ASP A 139 24.33 9.35 -9.94
CA ASP A 139 23.01 9.92 -9.58
C ASP A 139 22.97 10.58 -8.17
N LEU A 140 24.11 10.94 -7.62
CA LEU A 140 24.19 11.68 -6.35
C LEU A 140 23.57 13.08 -6.50
N PRO A 141 22.61 13.48 -5.64
CA PRO A 141 22.04 14.79 -5.68
C PRO A 141 23.13 15.86 -5.56
N LYS A 142 23.11 16.87 -6.43
CA LYS A 142 24.07 17.99 -6.38
C LYS A 142 24.07 18.69 -5.02
N THR A 143 22.93 18.66 -4.30
CA THR A 143 22.79 19.16 -2.94
C THR A 143 23.64 18.39 -1.94
N THR A 144 23.71 17.05 -2.04
CA THR A 144 24.52 16.19 -1.15
C THR A 144 26.00 16.38 -1.42
N ILE A 145 26.39 16.46 -2.70
CA ILE A 145 27.78 16.76 -3.11
C ILE A 145 28.21 18.14 -2.59
N ASN A 146 27.33 19.15 -2.66
CA ASN A 146 27.61 20.46 -2.13
C ASN A 146 27.68 20.46 -0.59
N LYS A 147 26.83 19.70 0.11
CA LYS A 147 26.91 19.54 1.58
C LYS A 147 28.26 18.92 1.97
N LEU A 148 28.67 17.86 1.29
CA LEU A 148 29.95 17.19 1.55
C LEU A 148 31.13 18.14 1.31
N ARG A 149 31.10 18.89 0.19
CA ARG A 149 32.13 19.90 -0.12
C ARG A 149 32.23 20.98 0.96
N VAL A 150 31.07 21.50 1.41
CA VAL A 150 31.03 22.55 2.48
C VAL A 150 31.51 21.96 3.79
N ALA A 151 31.12 20.76 4.17
CA ALA A 151 31.53 20.12 5.41
C ALA A 151 33.04 19.82 5.45
N ILE A 152 33.65 19.39 4.34
CA ILE A 152 35.12 19.20 4.23
C ILE A 152 35.86 20.54 4.33
N GLN A 153 35.24 21.66 3.90
CA GLN A 153 35.82 22.98 3.97
C GLN A 153 35.64 23.68 5.31
N ASP A 154 34.74 23.22 6.17
CA ASP A 154 34.46 23.79 7.48
C ASP A 154 35.42 23.21 8.54
N PRO A 155 36.36 23.97 9.06
CA PRO A 155 37.32 23.51 10.08
C PRO A 155 36.64 23.16 11.43
N ASN A 156 35.36 23.49 11.62
CA ASN A 156 34.59 23.16 12.82
C ASN A 156 33.66 21.94 12.61
N ALA A 157 33.55 21.41 11.40
CA ALA A 157 32.81 20.18 11.18
C ALA A 157 33.56 19.01 11.86
N ASN A 158 32.85 18.21 12.64
CA ASN A 158 33.39 17.01 13.25
C ASN A 158 33.16 15.78 12.37
N ASP A 159 33.88 14.69 12.67
CA ASP A 159 33.77 13.41 11.95
C ASP A 159 32.33 12.86 11.94
N GLU A 160 31.54 13.21 12.95
CA GLU A 160 30.13 12.80 13.08
C GLU A 160 29.25 13.43 11.97
N VAL A 161 29.47 14.72 11.66
CA VAL A 161 28.77 15.43 10.57
C VAL A 161 29.16 14.87 9.20
N LEU A 162 30.44 14.56 8.99
CA LEU A 162 30.89 13.93 7.76
C LEU A 162 30.33 12.52 7.60
N SER A 163 30.36 11.73 8.66
CA SER A 163 29.79 10.38 8.65
C SER A 163 28.29 10.40 8.35
N GLU A 164 27.51 11.33 8.92
CA GLU A 164 26.09 11.48 8.67
C GLU A 164 25.81 11.86 7.19
N ILE A 165 26.57 12.77 6.60
CA ILE A 165 26.43 13.18 5.19
C ILE A 165 26.83 12.03 4.25
N VAL A 166 27.88 11.28 4.57
CA VAL A 166 28.34 10.15 3.77
C VAL A 166 27.37 8.98 3.91
N GLU A 167 26.84 8.70 5.10
CA GLU A 167 25.77 7.70 5.28
C GLU A 167 24.46 8.12 4.60
N GLU A 168 24.07 9.40 4.67
CA GLU A 168 22.92 9.91 3.91
C GLU A 168 23.14 9.72 2.40
N SER A 169 24.35 9.98 1.90
CA SER A 169 24.71 9.79 0.49
C SER A 169 24.78 8.32 0.10
N ALA A 170 25.36 7.45 0.94
CA ALA A 170 25.45 6.01 0.72
C ALA A 170 24.06 5.34 0.75
N ASN A 171 23.18 5.80 1.64
CA ASN A 171 21.79 5.36 1.69
C ASN A 171 21.00 5.85 0.45
N HIS A 172 21.31 7.04 -0.05
CA HIS A 172 20.73 7.56 -1.30
C HIS A 172 21.18 6.75 -2.53
N VAL A 173 22.46 6.41 -2.63
CA VAL A 173 22.98 5.56 -3.71
C VAL A 173 22.52 4.10 -3.57
N LYS A 174 22.35 3.63 -2.34
CA LYS A 174 21.88 2.27 -2.05
C LYS A 174 20.44 2.01 -2.43
N ASP A 175 19.59 3.04 -2.39
CA ASP A 175 18.16 2.92 -2.67
C ASP A 175 17.80 3.12 -4.16
N TRP A 176 18.75 3.55 -5.00
CA TRP A 176 18.48 3.94 -6.38
C TRP A 176 19.48 3.35 -7.40
N GLY A 177 18.93 2.53 -8.29
CA GLY A 177 19.65 2.15 -9.51
C GLY A 177 20.65 0.99 -9.39
N THR A 178 20.63 0.21 -8.29
CA THR A 178 21.44 -1.01 -8.18
C THR A 178 20.89 -2.17 -9.01
N ALA A 179 19.62 -2.09 -9.41
CA ALA A 179 19.00 -3.13 -10.24
C ALA A 179 19.25 -2.89 -11.74
N PRO A 180 19.51 -3.94 -12.52
CA PRO A 180 19.58 -3.83 -13.98
C PRO A 180 18.29 -3.24 -14.56
N GLY A 181 18.39 -2.38 -15.57
CA GLY A 181 17.22 -1.67 -16.16
C GLY A 181 16.12 -2.60 -16.67
N TRP A 182 16.43 -3.85 -17.05
CA TRP A 182 15.41 -4.84 -17.42
C TRP A 182 14.49 -5.25 -16.25
N GLN A 183 14.98 -5.20 -15.00
CA GLN A 183 14.16 -5.47 -13.82
C GLN A 183 13.15 -4.33 -13.59
N SER A 184 13.54 -3.09 -13.84
CA SER A 184 12.63 -1.94 -13.83
C SER A 184 11.52 -2.08 -14.89
N LEU A 185 11.83 -2.62 -16.07
CA LEU A 185 10.82 -2.94 -17.09
C LEU A 185 9.82 -3.99 -16.60
N ILE A 186 10.26 -5.02 -15.89
CA ILE A 186 9.37 -6.01 -15.28
C ILE A 186 8.45 -5.33 -14.27
N MET A 187 9.00 -4.48 -13.40
CA MET A 187 8.19 -3.77 -12.40
C MET A 187 7.19 -2.81 -13.06
N MET A 188 7.57 -2.13 -14.13
CA MET A 188 6.64 -1.31 -14.93
C MET A 188 5.51 -2.17 -15.53
N ALA A 189 5.84 -3.34 -16.09
CA ALA A 189 4.83 -4.27 -16.61
C ALA A 189 3.87 -4.75 -15.50
N ILE A 190 4.37 -5.03 -14.29
CA ILE A 190 3.55 -5.31 -13.11
C ILE A 190 2.67 -4.11 -12.78
N GLY A 191 3.19 -2.89 -12.82
CA GLY A 191 2.43 -1.66 -12.62
C GLY A 191 1.27 -1.52 -13.63
N PHE A 192 1.52 -1.75 -14.92
CA PHE A 192 0.46 -1.75 -15.95
C PHE A 192 -0.59 -2.84 -15.71
N LEU A 193 -0.17 -4.03 -15.27
CA LEU A 193 -1.09 -5.10 -14.90
C LEU A 193 -1.99 -4.67 -13.73
N ILE A 194 -1.42 -4.06 -12.69
CA ILE A 194 -2.18 -3.55 -11.54
C ILE A 194 -3.20 -2.50 -11.98
N VAL A 195 -2.80 -1.55 -12.85
CA VAL A 195 -3.73 -0.56 -13.44
C VAL A 195 -4.85 -1.25 -14.21
N TYR A 196 -4.53 -2.26 -15.04
CA TYR A 196 -5.54 -3.03 -15.76
C TYR A 196 -6.52 -3.74 -14.84
N LEU A 197 -6.05 -4.33 -13.74
CA LEU A 197 -6.92 -4.98 -12.75
C LEU A 197 -7.86 -3.94 -12.09
N GLY A 198 -7.36 -2.75 -11.78
CA GLY A 198 -8.18 -1.66 -11.22
C GLY A 198 -9.17 -1.10 -12.24
N ALA A 199 -8.69 -0.65 -13.39
CA ALA A 199 -9.51 0.07 -14.37
C ALA A 199 -10.34 -0.88 -15.26
N GLY A 200 -9.75 -1.98 -15.73
CA GLY A 200 -10.38 -2.91 -16.67
C GLY A 200 -11.26 -3.97 -16.01
N ARG A 201 -10.89 -4.44 -14.81
CA ARG A 201 -11.64 -5.45 -14.06
C ARG A 201 -12.46 -4.88 -12.91
N GLY A 202 -12.27 -3.61 -12.56
CA GLY A 202 -12.99 -2.94 -11.49
C GLY A 202 -12.64 -3.46 -10.08
N PHE A 203 -11.44 -4.02 -9.90
CA PHE A 203 -10.95 -4.47 -8.60
C PHE A 203 -10.41 -3.27 -7.83
N GLU A 204 -11.20 -2.78 -6.89
CA GLU A 204 -10.88 -1.64 -6.02
C GLU A 204 -10.08 -0.51 -6.72
N PRO A 205 -10.70 0.19 -7.69
CA PRO A 205 -10.01 1.17 -8.55
C PRO A 205 -9.32 2.26 -7.76
N LEU A 206 -9.88 2.66 -6.61
CA LEU A 206 -9.36 3.73 -5.75
C LEU A 206 -7.96 3.41 -5.19
N LEU A 207 -7.64 2.13 -5.03
CA LEU A 207 -6.33 1.69 -4.52
C LEU A 207 -5.43 1.21 -5.66
N LEU A 208 -5.90 0.29 -6.52
CA LEU A 208 -5.04 -0.34 -7.52
C LEU A 208 -4.54 0.62 -8.59
N ILE A 209 -5.38 1.58 -9.03
CA ILE A 209 -4.94 2.52 -10.07
C ILE A 209 -3.76 3.37 -9.56
N PRO A 210 -3.84 4.07 -8.42
CA PRO A 210 -2.70 4.85 -7.94
C PRO A 210 -1.49 3.99 -7.55
N ILE A 211 -1.68 2.77 -6.98
CA ILE A 211 -0.55 1.85 -6.72
C ILE A 211 0.17 1.53 -8.03
N GLY A 212 -0.57 1.15 -9.08
CA GLY A 212 0.03 0.82 -10.37
C GLY A 212 0.74 2.02 -11.01
N PHE A 213 0.16 3.22 -10.98
CA PHE A 213 0.83 4.44 -11.45
C PHE A 213 2.08 4.75 -10.62
N GLY A 214 2.03 4.66 -9.29
CA GLY A 214 3.20 4.82 -8.43
C GLY A 214 4.31 3.84 -8.79
N THR A 215 3.95 2.57 -9.05
CA THR A 215 4.89 1.53 -9.49
C THR A 215 5.51 1.85 -10.85
N ILE A 216 4.72 2.29 -11.84
CA ILE A 216 5.24 2.66 -13.17
C ILE A 216 6.20 3.84 -13.05
N LEU A 217 5.80 4.89 -12.34
CA LEU A 217 6.56 6.14 -12.25
C LEU A 217 7.86 5.98 -11.47
N VAL A 218 7.87 5.18 -10.38
CA VAL A 218 9.08 4.95 -9.60
C VAL A 218 10.11 4.13 -10.38
N ASN A 219 9.66 3.24 -11.25
CA ASN A 219 10.52 2.41 -12.10
C ASN A 219 10.86 3.04 -13.45
N ALA A 220 10.42 4.27 -13.70
CA ALA A 220 10.81 5.03 -14.89
C ALA A 220 12.27 5.48 -14.75
N VAL A 221 13.18 4.72 -15.36
CA VAL A 221 14.62 4.90 -15.24
C VAL A 221 15.03 6.33 -15.65
N GLY A 222 15.70 7.04 -14.75
CA GLY A 222 16.15 8.41 -14.95
C GLY A 222 15.09 9.49 -14.72
N ALA A 223 13.88 9.14 -14.27
CA ALA A 223 12.85 10.13 -13.93
C ALA A 223 13.01 10.72 -12.51
N GLY A 224 13.78 10.06 -11.64
CA GLY A 224 14.05 10.53 -10.28
C GLY A 224 12.83 10.68 -9.36
N MET A 225 11.69 10.10 -9.72
CA MET A 225 10.41 10.32 -9.03
C MET A 225 10.38 9.83 -7.58
N GLY A 226 11.21 8.88 -7.23
CA GLY A 226 11.32 8.36 -5.89
C GLY A 226 12.54 8.89 -5.13
N ASN A 227 13.39 9.76 -5.72
CA ASN A 227 14.60 10.28 -5.08
C ASN A 227 14.30 11.42 -4.11
N LEU A 228 14.77 11.33 -2.88
CA LEU A 228 14.83 12.48 -1.99
C LEU A 228 16.03 13.38 -2.42
N PRO A 229 15.95 14.70 -2.26
CA PRO A 229 14.81 15.44 -1.68
C PRO A 229 13.69 15.79 -2.66
N ASP A 230 13.90 15.66 -3.97
CA ASP A 230 13.08 16.32 -5.01
C ASP A 230 12.03 15.41 -5.66
N GLY A 231 12.16 14.10 -5.51
CA GLY A 231 11.22 13.14 -6.12
C GLY A 231 9.84 13.20 -5.50
N MET A 232 8.83 13.52 -6.32
CA MET A 232 7.44 13.68 -5.87
C MET A 232 6.94 12.47 -5.08
N LEU A 233 7.21 11.25 -5.56
CA LEU A 233 6.75 10.03 -4.90
C LEU A 233 7.46 9.79 -3.56
N ALA A 234 8.76 10.11 -3.48
CA ALA A 234 9.50 10.04 -2.24
C ALA A 234 8.97 11.02 -1.19
N ILE A 235 8.63 12.26 -1.62
CA ILE A 235 8.01 13.26 -0.77
C ILE A 235 6.66 12.77 -0.24
N ILE A 236 5.79 12.24 -1.12
CA ILE A 236 4.48 11.68 -0.73
C ILE A 236 4.67 10.54 0.29
N TYR A 237 5.61 9.63 0.02
CA TYR A 237 5.89 8.52 0.93
C TYR A 237 6.35 9.02 2.30
N LYS A 238 7.33 9.92 2.36
CA LYS A 238 7.86 10.49 3.60
C LYS A 238 6.81 11.31 4.35
N ALA A 239 5.97 12.05 3.63
CA ALA A 239 4.97 12.95 4.22
C ALA A 239 3.83 12.22 4.94
N GLY A 240 3.52 10.98 4.57
CA GLY A 240 2.33 10.34 5.13
C GLY A 240 2.33 8.83 5.25
N VAL A 241 3.14 8.12 4.46
CA VAL A 241 3.25 6.64 4.58
C VAL A 241 4.32 6.29 5.61
N GLY A 242 5.53 6.81 5.43
CA GLY A 242 6.68 6.52 6.27
C GLY A 242 6.56 7.01 7.71
N ASN A 243 5.77 8.05 7.96
CA ASN A 243 5.46 8.57 9.30
C ASN A 243 4.10 8.09 9.85
N GLU A 244 3.44 7.14 9.19
CA GLU A 244 2.18 6.52 9.61
C GLU A 244 0.95 7.46 9.62
N PHE A 245 1.09 8.71 9.13
CA PHE A 245 0.02 9.71 9.18
C PHE A 245 -1.20 9.34 8.31
N PHE A 246 -0.97 8.92 7.06
CA PHE A 246 -2.06 8.53 6.16
C PHE A 246 -2.86 7.31 6.67
N PRO A 247 -2.25 6.25 7.20
CA PRO A 247 -3.00 5.16 7.83
C PRO A 247 -3.98 5.62 8.91
N MET A 248 -3.59 6.56 9.76
CA MET A 248 -4.48 7.08 10.80
C MET A 248 -5.65 7.88 10.23
N LEU A 249 -5.43 8.69 9.18
CA LEU A 249 -6.51 9.39 8.49
C LEU A 249 -7.47 8.42 7.78
N ILE A 250 -6.95 7.32 7.23
CA ILE A 250 -7.78 6.25 6.68
C ILE A 250 -8.67 5.64 7.76
N PHE A 251 -8.14 5.36 8.96
CA PHE A 251 -8.94 4.84 10.08
C PHE A 251 -10.05 5.81 10.49
N MET A 252 -9.80 7.11 10.47
CA MET A 252 -10.82 8.13 10.71
C MET A 252 -11.92 8.09 9.65
N GLY A 253 -11.56 7.99 8.38
CA GLY A 253 -12.50 7.85 7.27
C GLY A 253 -13.30 6.56 7.36
N ILE A 254 -12.65 5.42 7.64
CA ILE A 254 -13.31 4.13 7.88
C ILE A 254 -14.31 4.27 9.03
N GLY A 255 -13.96 4.96 10.11
CA GLY A 255 -14.87 5.24 11.23
C GLY A 255 -16.11 6.00 10.78
N ALA A 256 -15.93 7.04 9.96
CA ALA A 256 -17.04 7.82 9.40
C ALA A 256 -17.91 7.01 8.43
N MET A 257 -17.35 6.06 7.69
CA MET A 257 -18.10 5.15 6.80
C MET A 257 -18.82 4.04 7.56
N THR A 258 -18.27 3.62 8.70
CA THR A 258 -18.72 2.44 9.45
C THR A 258 -20.06 2.69 10.15
N ASP A 259 -20.95 1.69 10.11
CA ASP A 259 -22.12 1.59 10.98
C ASP A 259 -21.90 0.45 11.99
N PHE A 260 -21.73 0.78 13.26
CA PHE A 260 -21.60 -0.19 14.34
C PHE A 260 -22.95 -0.84 14.71
N GLY A 261 -24.08 -0.34 14.16
CA GLY A 261 -25.41 -0.85 14.45
C GLY A 261 -25.54 -2.38 14.33
N PRO A 262 -25.10 -3.01 13.22
CA PRO A 262 -25.15 -4.47 13.07
C PRO A 262 -24.38 -5.24 14.13
N LEU A 263 -23.22 -4.73 14.57
CA LEU A 263 -22.41 -5.33 15.64
C LEU A 263 -23.09 -5.18 17.01
N ILE A 264 -23.60 -3.99 17.30
CA ILE A 264 -24.34 -3.70 18.55
C ILE A 264 -25.63 -4.53 18.61
N ALA A 265 -26.34 -4.67 17.48
CA ALA A 265 -27.58 -5.44 17.40
C ALA A 265 -27.35 -6.94 17.65
N ASN A 266 -26.22 -7.48 17.20
CA ASN A 266 -25.87 -8.89 17.36
C ASN A 266 -24.38 -9.06 17.78
N PRO A 267 -24.05 -8.82 19.06
CA PRO A 267 -22.66 -8.87 19.54
C PRO A 267 -21.97 -10.23 19.35
N LYS A 268 -22.73 -11.33 19.21
CA LYS A 268 -22.18 -12.66 18.94
C LYS A 268 -21.40 -12.72 17.63
N THR A 269 -21.72 -11.85 16.67
CA THR A 269 -21.01 -11.75 15.41
C THR A 269 -19.58 -11.24 15.56
N ALA A 270 -19.25 -10.63 16.71
CA ALA A 270 -17.87 -10.26 17.05
C ALA A 270 -16.94 -11.48 17.08
N LEU A 271 -17.45 -12.66 17.47
CA LEU A 271 -16.67 -13.90 17.46
C LEU A 271 -16.20 -14.29 16.05
N LEU A 272 -16.96 -13.93 15.01
CA LEU A 272 -16.59 -14.21 13.63
C LEU A 272 -15.40 -13.34 13.17
N GLY A 273 -15.40 -12.06 13.56
CA GLY A 273 -14.26 -11.18 13.31
C GLY A 273 -13.03 -11.57 14.13
N GLY A 274 -13.23 -11.96 15.41
CA GLY A 274 -12.17 -12.51 16.25
C GLY A 274 -11.56 -13.79 15.65
N ALA A 275 -12.38 -14.70 15.12
CA ALA A 275 -11.92 -15.93 14.49
C ALA A 275 -11.16 -15.68 13.17
N ALA A 276 -11.48 -14.63 12.44
CA ALA A 276 -10.71 -14.25 11.26
C ALA A 276 -9.28 -13.80 11.61
N GLN A 277 -9.02 -13.35 12.86
CA GLN A 277 -7.67 -13.04 13.33
C GLN A 277 -6.78 -14.30 13.42
N PHE A 278 -7.35 -15.50 13.26
CA PHE A 278 -6.57 -16.71 13.08
C PHE A 278 -5.59 -16.59 11.90
N GLY A 279 -5.91 -15.77 10.88
CA GLY A 279 -4.99 -15.43 9.81
C GLY A 279 -3.72 -14.73 10.30
N VAL A 280 -3.82 -13.82 11.27
CA VAL A 280 -2.66 -13.11 11.87
C VAL A 280 -1.75 -14.11 12.58
N PHE A 281 -2.31 -14.96 13.44
CA PHE A 281 -1.53 -15.95 14.18
C PHE A 281 -0.97 -17.06 13.28
N PHE A 282 -1.72 -17.46 12.25
CA PHE A 282 -1.23 -18.38 11.22
C PHE A 282 -0.03 -17.80 10.47
N THR A 283 -0.07 -16.51 10.16
CA THR A 283 1.06 -15.83 9.50
C THR A 283 2.28 -15.79 10.40
N LEU A 284 2.09 -15.51 11.70
CA LEU A 284 3.18 -15.54 12.68
C LEU A 284 3.86 -16.92 12.72
N PHE A 285 3.05 -17.99 12.77
CA PHE A 285 3.56 -19.36 12.66
C PHE A 285 4.24 -19.62 11.31
N GLY A 286 3.66 -19.11 10.21
CA GLY A 286 4.21 -19.23 8.87
C GLY A 286 5.58 -18.57 8.72
N VAL A 287 5.83 -17.45 9.39
CA VAL A 287 7.17 -16.82 9.44
C VAL A 287 8.18 -17.74 10.15
N ALA A 288 7.77 -18.40 11.25
CA ALA A 288 8.62 -19.38 11.90
C ALA A 288 8.99 -20.55 10.95
N VAL A 289 8.04 -20.99 10.13
CA VAL A 289 8.29 -21.99 9.09
C VAL A 289 9.24 -21.45 8.02
N LEU A 290 9.07 -20.20 7.56
CA LEU A 290 9.98 -19.57 6.59
C LEU A 290 11.42 -19.49 7.14
N ASN A 291 11.58 -19.24 8.43
CA ASN A 291 12.91 -19.25 9.08
C ASN A 291 13.58 -20.63 9.02
N ILE A 292 12.81 -21.74 9.08
CA ILE A 292 13.35 -23.08 8.88
C ILE A 292 13.92 -23.25 7.45
N PHE A 293 13.35 -22.56 6.47
CA PHE A 293 13.85 -22.55 5.07
C PHE A 293 14.99 -21.55 4.83
N GLY A 294 15.55 -20.94 5.88
CA GLY A 294 16.73 -20.09 5.80
C GLY A 294 16.45 -18.58 5.68
N LEU A 295 15.19 -18.16 5.84
CA LEU A 295 14.81 -16.75 5.90
C LEU A 295 14.86 -16.34 7.39
N ASN A 296 15.82 -15.51 7.79
CA ASN A 296 16.11 -15.23 9.19
C ASN A 296 15.35 -13.99 9.72
N TYR A 297 14.03 -14.05 9.81
CA TYR A 297 13.24 -12.97 10.41
C TYR A 297 13.31 -13.03 11.94
N ASN A 298 13.53 -11.86 12.56
CA ASN A 298 13.42 -11.72 14.00
C ASN A 298 11.94 -11.65 14.45
N ILE A 299 11.68 -11.67 15.76
CA ILE A 299 10.31 -11.69 16.29
C ILE A 299 9.52 -10.41 15.96
N MET A 300 10.16 -9.23 15.94
CA MET A 300 9.52 -7.96 15.59
C MET A 300 9.11 -7.96 14.12
N GLN A 301 10.00 -8.41 13.24
CA GLN A 301 9.70 -8.60 11.81
C GLN A 301 8.59 -9.64 11.62
N ALA A 302 8.61 -10.73 12.36
CA ALA A 302 7.57 -11.75 12.33
C ALA A 302 6.20 -11.19 12.74
N CYS A 303 6.13 -10.35 13.78
CA CYS A 303 4.91 -9.68 14.20
C CYS A 303 4.42 -8.66 13.15
N ALA A 304 5.34 -7.91 12.54
CA ALA A 304 5.01 -6.97 11.47
C ALA A 304 4.46 -7.69 10.21
N ILE A 305 5.05 -8.82 9.83
CA ILE A 305 4.56 -9.65 8.72
C ILE A 305 3.21 -10.29 9.09
N ALA A 306 3.03 -10.71 10.34
CA ALA A 306 1.83 -11.39 10.80
C ALA A 306 0.55 -10.58 10.58
N ILE A 307 0.61 -9.25 10.74
CA ILE A 307 -0.56 -8.37 10.57
C ILE A 307 -1.16 -8.43 9.16
N ILE A 308 -0.38 -8.80 8.13
CA ILE A 308 -0.90 -8.99 6.77
C ILE A 308 -2.07 -9.99 6.78
N GLY A 309 -2.01 -11.01 7.63
CA GLY A 309 -3.06 -12.01 7.78
C GLY A 309 -4.40 -11.47 8.27
N GLY A 310 -4.45 -10.26 8.84
CA GLY A 310 -5.69 -9.57 9.19
C GLY A 310 -6.39 -8.89 8.00
N ALA A 311 -5.69 -8.77 6.86
CA ALA A 311 -6.15 -8.08 5.66
C ALA A 311 -6.52 -6.59 5.91
N ASP A 312 -5.67 -5.91 6.66
CA ASP A 312 -5.82 -4.51 7.04
C ASP A 312 -4.58 -3.72 6.61
N GLY A 313 -4.69 -3.02 5.49
CA GLY A 313 -3.57 -2.25 4.91
C GLY A 313 -3.04 -1.15 5.84
N PRO A 314 -3.90 -0.26 6.35
CA PRO A 314 -3.48 0.80 7.28
C PRO A 314 -2.82 0.28 8.54
N THR A 315 -3.39 -0.76 9.18
CA THR A 315 -2.80 -1.39 10.37
C THR A 315 -1.45 -2.03 10.05
N SER A 316 -1.30 -2.63 8.86
CA SER A 316 -0.03 -3.24 8.43
C SER A 316 1.10 -2.21 8.31
N ILE A 317 0.81 -1.01 7.78
CA ILE A 317 1.78 0.09 7.74
C ILE A 317 2.11 0.56 9.17
N TYR A 318 1.10 0.74 10.01
CA TYR A 318 1.29 1.22 11.38
C TYR A 318 2.19 0.28 12.21
N VAL A 319 1.93 -1.03 12.14
CA VAL A 319 2.73 -2.02 12.89
C VAL A 319 4.14 -2.16 12.31
N SER A 320 4.26 -2.23 10.98
CA SER A 320 5.58 -2.34 10.36
C SER A 320 6.44 -1.10 10.58
N GLY A 321 5.86 0.10 10.58
CA GLY A 321 6.56 1.33 10.96
C GLY A 321 7.12 1.29 12.37
N LYS A 322 6.40 0.67 13.32
CA LYS A 322 6.82 0.54 14.72
C LYS A 322 7.80 -0.62 14.97
N LEU A 323 7.60 -1.77 14.32
CA LEU A 323 8.34 -3.01 14.64
C LEU A 323 9.41 -3.37 13.61
N ALA A 324 9.20 -3.07 12.32
CA ALA A 324 10.09 -3.47 11.23
C ALA A 324 10.03 -2.46 10.05
N PRO A 325 10.54 -1.21 10.23
CA PRO A 325 10.48 -0.17 9.19
C PRO A 325 11.14 -0.60 7.88
N GLU A 326 12.18 -1.42 7.95
CA GLU A 326 12.90 -1.97 6.81
C GLU A 326 12.02 -2.87 5.92
N LEU A 327 11.01 -3.54 6.51
CA LEU A 327 10.04 -4.39 5.79
C LEU A 327 8.73 -3.67 5.46
N MET A 328 8.53 -2.43 5.95
CA MET A 328 7.27 -1.70 5.82
C MET A 328 6.81 -1.58 4.36
N ALA A 329 7.74 -1.33 3.44
CA ALA A 329 7.45 -1.22 2.02
C ALA A 329 6.82 -2.51 1.44
N VAL A 330 7.45 -3.66 1.70
CA VAL A 330 6.98 -4.96 1.20
C VAL A 330 5.67 -5.36 1.87
N ILE A 331 5.57 -5.14 3.18
CA ILE A 331 4.35 -5.43 3.96
C ILE A 331 3.18 -4.57 3.47
N ALA A 332 3.39 -3.28 3.24
CA ALA A 332 2.37 -2.38 2.71
C ALA A 332 1.88 -2.83 1.33
N VAL A 333 2.82 -3.11 0.42
CA VAL A 333 2.49 -3.62 -0.93
C VAL A 333 1.68 -4.90 -0.84
N ALA A 334 2.11 -5.87 -0.04
CA ALA A 334 1.39 -7.14 0.14
C ALA A 334 -0.03 -6.90 0.68
N ALA A 335 -0.16 -6.16 1.79
CA ALA A 335 -1.43 -5.93 2.47
C ALA A 335 -2.45 -5.21 1.57
N TYR A 336 -2.04 -4.12 0.89
CA TYR A 336 -2.93 -3.38 0.01
C TYR A 336 -3.29 -4.14 -1.27
N SER A 337 -2.34 -4.89 -1.84
CA SER A 337 -2.61 -5.74 -3.01
C SER A 337 -3.64 -6.82 -2.68
N TYR A 338 -3.54 -7.48 -1.52
CA TYR A 338 -4.50 -8.51 -1.11
C TYR A 338 -5.86 -7.91 -0.77
N MET A 339 -5.89 -6.77 -0.08
CA MET A 339 -7.13 -6.07 0.20
C MET A 339 -7.87 -5.73 -1.09
N ALA A 340 -7.17 -5.27 -2.12
CA ALA A 340 -7.76 -4.98 -3.41
C ALA A 340 -8.24 -6.24 -4.17
N LEU A 341 -7.60 -7.39 -3.96
CA LEU A 341 -7.93 -8.67 -4.59
C LEU A 341 -8.96 -9.51 -3.80
N VAL A 342 -9.52 -8.98 -2.70
CA VAL A 342 -10.59 -9.62 -1.92
C VAL A 342 -11.71 -10.21 -2.79
N PRO A 343 -12.26 -9.48 -3.80
CA PRO A 343 -13.34 -10.01 -4.63
C PRO A 343 -12.95 -11.23 -5.46
N MET A 344 -11.65 -11.47 -5.67
CA MET A 344 -11.13 -12.60 -6.42
C MET A 344 -10.76 -13.78 -5.51
N ILE A 345 -10.17 -13.48 -4.34
CA ILE A 345 -9.61 -14.50 -3.44
C ILE A 345 -10.69 -15.16 -2.58
N GLN A 346 -11.64 -14.41 -2.05
CA GLN A 346 -12.64 -14.93 -1.11
C GLN A 346 -13.68 -15.89 -1.73
N PRO A 347 -14.28 -15.60 -2.89
CA PRO A 347 -15.38 -16.44 -3.41
C PRO A 347 -15.03 -17.93 -3.63
N PRO A 348 -13.85 -18.29 -4.13
CA PRO A 348 -13.44 -19.70 -4.20
C PRO A 348 -13.40 -20.39 -2.84
N ILE A 349 -12.86 -19.70 -1.81
CA ILE A 349 -12.75 -20.22 -0.44
C ILE A 349 -14.13 -20.38 0.18
N MET A 350 -15.01 -19.39 0.01
CA MET A 350 -16.40 -19.45 0.46
C MET A 350 -17.14 -20.65 -0.15
N LYS A 351 -17.02 -20.86 -1.46
CA LYS A 351 -17.66 -21.97 -2.17
C LYS A 351 -17.08 -23.32 -1.77
N LEU A 352 -15.79 -23.38 -1.45
CA LEU A 352 -15.12 -24.61 -1.01
C LEU A 352 -15.60 -25.05 0.38
N LEU A 353 -15.75 -24.09 1.30
CA LEU A 353 -16.06 -24.36 2.71
C LEU A 353 -17.55 -24.36 3.04
N THR A 354 -18.43 -24.01 2.08
CA THR A 354 -19.87 -23.97 2.31
C THR A 354 -20.62 -24.75 1.23
N THR A 355 -21.70 -25.39 1.63
CA THR A 355 -22.63 -26.03 0.68
C THR A 355 -23.62 -25.02 0.11
N LYS A 356 -24.20 -25.32 -1.06
CA LYS A 356 -25.24 -24.46 -1.66
C LYS A 356 -26.40 -24.19 -0.69
N LYS A 357 -26.87 -25.21 0.05
CA LYS A 357 -27.94 -25.07 1.04
C LYS A 357 -27.57 -24.07 2.17
N GLN A 358 -26.32 -24.06 2.60
CA GLN A 358 -25.83 -23.15 3.63
C GLN A 358 -25.73 -21.71 3.12
N ARG A 359 -25.31 -21.51 1.85
CA ARG A 359 -25.24 -20.19 1.22
C ARG A 359 -26.61 -19.56 1.00
N MET A 360 -27.67 -20.36 0.90
CA MET A 360 -29.07 -19.95 0.75
C MET A 360 -29.78 -19.70 2.09
N ILE A 361 -29.11 -19.78 3.24
CA ILE A 361 -29.72 -19.48 4.53
C ILE A 361 -30.06 -17.99 4.59
N HIS A 362 -31.35 -17.69 4.70
CA HIS A 362 -31.85 -16.33 4.94
C HIS A 362 -31.68 -15.95 6.40
N MET A 363 -31.23 -14.73 6.65
CA MET A 363 -31.08 -14.19 7.98
C MET A 363 -32.05 -13.02 8.19
N PRO A 364 -32.67 -12.93 9.38
CA PRO A 364 -33.52 -11.79 9.68
C PRO A 364 -32.68 -10.50 9.74
N ASN A 365 -33.32 -9.37 9.44
CA ASN A 365 -32.67 -8.08 9.61
C ASN A 365 -32.30 -7.88 11.10
N PRO A 366 -31.13 -7.28 11.38
CA PRO A 366 -30.75 -6.93 12.74
C PRO A 366 -31.77 -5.99 13.39
N ARG A 367 -31.87 -6.04 14.73
CA ARG A 367 -32.72 -5.09 15.47
C ARG A 367 -32.30 -3.65 15.19
N GLN A 368 -33.22 -2.73 15.27
CA GLN A 368 -32.89 -1.31 15.25
C GLN A 368 -32.12 -0.94 16.53
N VAL A 369 -31.02 -0.24 16.37
CA VAL A 369 -30.17 0.25 17.46
C VAL A 369 -30.48 1.71 17.71
N SER A 370 -30.62 2.09 18.98
CA SER A 370 -30.93 3.46 19.35
C SER A 370 -29.74 4.40 19.03
N LYS A 371 -30.02 5.69 18.83
CA LYS A 371 -28.99 6.70 18.60
C LYS A 371 -27.99 6.79 19.76
N ALA A 372 -28.48 6.65 20.99
CA ALA A 372 -27.65 6.67 22.19
C ALA A 372 -26.62 5.49 22.20
N GLU A 373 -27.08 4.26 21.87
CA GLU A 373 -26.19 3.10 21.75
C GLU A 373 -25.10 3.33 20.69
N LYS A 374 -25.47 3.90 19.53
CA LYS A 374 -24.52 4.17 18.44
C LYS A 374 -23.46 5.24 18.79
N ILE A 375 -23.84 6.26 19.57
CA ILE A 375 -22.92 7.31 20.05
C ILE A 375 -22.02 6.79 21.17
N LEU A 376 -22.61 6.03 22.10
CA LEU A 376 -21.89 5.56 23.29
C LEU A 376 -20.86 4.47 22.94
N PHE A 377 -21.16 3.59 21.97
CA PHE A 377 -20.34 2.45 21.64
C PHE A 377 -18.90 2.81 21.23
N PRO A 378 -18.63 3.73 20.28
CA PRO A 378 -17.27 4.09 19.92
C PRO A 378 -16.51 4.76 21.08
N MET A 379 -17.18 5.52 21.93
CA MET A 379 -16.59 6.14 23.12
C MET A 379 -16.18 5.10 24.16
N MET A 380 -17.04 4.11 24.40
CA MET A 380 -16.72 2.99 25.29
C MET A 380 -15.57 2.14 24.74
N LEU A 381 -15.58 1.88 23.42
CA LEU A 381 -14.50 1.14 22.76
C LEU A 381 -13.16 1.87 22.91
N LEU A 382 -13.13 3.18 22.69
CA LEU A 382 -11.94 4.01 22.88
C LEU A 382 -11.47 3.98 24.34
N LEU A 383 -12.37 4.20 25.30
CA LEU A 383 -12.03 4.20 26.72
C LEU A 383 -11.45 2.85 27.15
N LEU A 384 -12.08 1.75 26.74
CA LEU A 384 -11.61 0.40 27.02
C LEU A 384 -10.21 0.15 26.41
N THR A 385 -9.99 0.62 25.19
CA THR A 385 -8.68 0.51 24.51
C THR A 385 -7.61 1.29 25.25
N ILE A 386 -7.87 2.53 25.65
CA ILE A 386 -6.89 3.34 26.41
C ILE A 386 -6.54 2.67 27.75
N LEU A 387 -7.51 2.07 28.42
CA LEU A 387 -7.30 1.44 29.72
C LEU A 387 -6.57 0.10 29.63
N LEU A 388 -6.87 -0.71 28.62
CA LEU A 388 -6.35 -2.08 28.52
C LEU A 388 -5.15 -2.20 27.56
N LEU A 389 -5.12 -1.41 26.51
CA LEU A 389 -4.15 -1.57 25.43
C LEU A 389 -3.78 -0.23 24.76
N PRO A 390 -3.08 0.68 25.48
CA PRO A 390 -2.74 2.01 24.99
C PRO A 390 -2.10 2.05 23.59
N PRO A 391 -1.22 1.11 23.19
CA PRO A 391 -0.62 1.14 21.83
C PRO A 391 -1.62 0.95 20.68
N ALA A 392 -2.83 0.42 20.93
CA ALA A 392 -3.90 0.36 19.92
C ALA A 392 -4.73 1.66 19.84
N ALA A 393 -4.57 2.56 20.81
CA ALA A 393 -5.37 3.78 20.91
C ALA A 393 -5.26 4.71 19.67
N PRO A 394 -4.12 4.87 18.99
CA PRO A 394 -4.06 5.70 17.79
C PRO A 394 -5.02 5.21 16.69
N LEU A 395 -5.04 3.91 16.39
CA LEU A 395 -5.91 3.32 15.37
C LEU A 395 -7.37 3.34 15.80
N ILE A 396 -7.68 2.78 16.97
CA ILE A 396 -9.06 2.70 17.48
C ILE A 396 -9.61 4.09 17.82
N GLY A 397 -8.76 5.01 18.27
CA GLY A 397 -9.13 6.39 18.54
C GLY A 397 -9.59 7.13 17.29
N MET A 398 -8.86 7.00 16.18
CA MET A 398 -9.26 7.61 14.91
C MET A 398 -10.52 6.97 14.34
N LEU A 399 -10.68 5.63 14.46
CA LEU A 399 -11.89 4.92 14.09
C LEU A 399 -13.09 5.42 14.92
N ALA A 400 -12.93 5.50 16.24
CA ALA A 400 -13.96 5.98 17.16
C ALA A 400 -14.32 7.44 16.91
N PHE A 401 -13.33 8.30 16.64
CA PHE A 401 -13.54 9.71 16.34
C PHE A 401 -14.38 9.89 15.07
N GLY A 402 -14.01 9.24 13.97
CA GLY A 402 -14.77 9.31 12.71
C GLY A 402 -16.22 8.84 12.89
N ASN A 403 -16.41 7.73 13.60
CA ASN A 403 -17.74 7.18 13.86
C ASN A 403 -18.57 8.07 14.81
N PHE A 404 -17.97 8.61 15.87
CA PHE A 404 -18.65 9.53 16.78
C PHE A 404 -19.15 10.78 16.05
N VAL A 405 -18.35 11.38 15.17
CA VAL A 405 -18.76 12.55 14.37
C VAL A 405 -19.96 12.21 13.49
N LYS A 406 -19.98 11.03 12.89
CA LYS A 406 -21.12 10.54 12.08
C LYS A 406 -22.38 10.37 12.94
N GLU A 407 -22.30 9.55 13.98
CA GLU A 407 -23.47 9.13 14.77
C GLU A 407 -24.04 10.25 15.66
N SER A 408 -23.20 11.22 16.05
CA SER A 408 -23.67 12.41 16.77
C SER A 408 -24.68 13.21 15.95
N GLY A 409 -24.48 13.28 14.63
CA GLY A 409 -25.28 14.10 13.72
C GLY A 409 -25.08 15.61 13.91
N ALA A 410 -24.20 16.03 14.83
CA ALA A 410 -23.95 17.44 15.11
C ALA A 410 -23.14 18.15 14.01
N ALA A 411 -22.28 17.39 13.31
CA ALA A 411 -21.37 17.92 12.29
C ALA A 411 -21.48 17.13 10.96
N VAL A 412 -22.68 17.09 10.38
CA VAL A 412 -22.98 16.31 9.17
C VAL A 412 -22.02 16.61 8.01
N ARG A 413 -21.66 17.90 7.82
CA ARG A 413 -20.72 18.30 6.77
C ARG A 413 -19.33 17.73 7.01
N LEU A 414 -18.85 17.74 8.24
CA LEU A 414 -17.56 17.17 8.62
C LEU A 414 -17.54 15.65 8.41
N SER A 415 -18.60 14.95 8.84
CA SER A 415 -18.76 13.51 8.62
C SER A 415 -18.67 13.15 7.13
N LYS A 416 -19.41 13.88 6.28
CA LYS A 416 -19.36 13.64 4.82
C LYS A 416 -17.99 13.89 4.23
N THR A 417 -17.28 14.95 4.67
CA THR A 417 -15.91 15.22 4.22
C THR A 417 -14.96 14.10 4.62
N MET A 418 -15.07 13.56 5.83
CA MET A 418 -14.25 12.42 6.27
C MET A 418 -14.55 11.14 5.47
N GLU A 419 -15.84 10.89 5.22
CA GLU A 419 -16.32 9.68 4.53
C GLU A 419 -15.95 9.66 3.05
N ASN A 420 -15.91 10.81 2.37
CA ASN A 420 -15.74 10.91 0.92
C ASN A 420 -14.44 11.61 0.55
N GLU A 421 -14.35 12.95 0.68
CA GLU A 421 -13.27 13.74 0.11
C GLU A 421 -11.92 13.41 0.77
N LEU A 422 -11.87 13.39 2.09
CA LEU A 422 -10.65 13.06 2.83
C LEU A 422 -10.19 11.64 2.54
N MET A 423 -11.14 10.68 2.60
CA MET A 423 -10.85 9.27 2.30
C MET A 423 -10.28 9.10 0.90
N ASN A 424 -10.87 9.76 -0.10
CA ASN A 424 -10.42 9.68 -1.49
C ASN A 424 -9.02 10.29 -1.66
N ILE A 425 -8.79 11.49 -1.13
CA ILE A 425 -7.48 12.19 -1.23
C ILE A 425 -6.39 11.37 -0.56
N VAL A 426 -6.63 10.94 0.68
CA VAL A 426 -5.64 10.18 1.45
C VAL A 426 -5.39 8.81 0.82
N SER A 427 -6.44 8.14 0.29
CA SER A 427 -6.28 6.86 -0.42
C SER A 427 -5.43 6.99 -1.67
N ILE A 428 -5.60 8.07 -2.45
CA ILE A 428 -4.77 8.34 -3.64
C ILE A 428 -3.30 8.54 -3.22
N LEU A 429 -3.04 9.42 -2.27
CA LEU A 429 -1.68 9.74 -1.82
C LEU A 429 -1.00 8.52 -1.19
N LEU A 430 -1.71 7.80 -0.32
CA LEU A 430 -1.20 6.59 0.30
C LEU A 430 -0.89 5.52 -0.74
N SER A 431 -1.80 5.29 -1.69
CA SER A 431 -1.62 4.27 -2.73
C SER A 431 -0.48 4.62 -3.69
N LEU A 432 -0.29 5.89 -4.06
CA LEU A 432 0.88 6.35 -4.81
C LEU A 432 2.16 6.12 -4.01
N GLY A 433 2.15 6.46 -2.71
CA GLY A 433 3.29 6.24 -1.82
C GLY A 433 3.62 4.76 -1.65
N VAL A 434 2.63 3.88 -1.53
CA VAL A 434 2.84 2.42 -1.49
C VAL A 434 3.38 1.92 -2.84
N GLY A 435 2.80 2.36 -3.96
CA GLY A 435 3.27 2.02 -5.31
C GLY A 435 4.72 2.46 -5.55
N SER A 436 5.14 3.59 -4.96
CA SER A 436 6.52 4.07 -5.05
C SER A 436 7.55 3.14 -4.37
N GLN A 437 7.10 2.24 -3.52
CA GLN A 437 7.96 1.26 -2.87
C GLN A 437 8.12 -0.04 -3.68
N MET A 438 7.39 -0.18 -4.80
CA MET A 438 7.48 -1.34 -5.68
C MET A 438 8.68 -1.21 -6.62
N THR A 439 9.88 -1.21 -6.07
CA THR A 439 11.15 -1.22 -6.83
C THR A 439 11.69 -2.65 -6.92
N PRO A 440 12.53 -2.96 -7.93
CA PRO A 440 13.12 -4.29 -8.08
C PRO A 440 13.88 -4.74 -6.84
N GLU A 441 14.64 -3.83 -6.24
CA GLU A 441 15.50 -4.08 -5.08
C GLU A 441 14.69 -4.50 -3.84
N LYS A 442 13.46 -4.02 -3.72
CA LYS A 442 12.58 -4.31 -2.59
C LYS A 442 11.69 -5.53 -2.82
N ILE A 443 11.25 -5.74 -4.07
CA ILE A 443 10.22 -6.76 -4.37
C ILE A 443 10.83 -8.07 -4.87
N ILE A 444 11.93 -8.03 -5.65
CA ILE A 444 12.48 -9.24 -6.29
C ILE A 444 13.37 -10.06 -5.34
N LYS A 445 13.58 -9.62 -4.11
CA LYS A 445 14.32 -10.39 -3.10
C LYS A 445 13.54 -11.64 -2.67
N GLY A 446 14.24 -12.73 -2.40
CA GLY A 446 13.64 -13.99 -1.93
C GLY A 446 12.81 -13.80 -0.63
N GLU A 447 13.28 -12.97 0.28
CA GLU A 447 12.57 -12.60 1.50
C GLU A 447 11.22 -11.95 1.18
N SER A 448 11.19 -10.97 0.28
CA SER A 448 9.97 -10.27 -0.12
C SER A 448 8.96 -11.20 -0.77
N VAL A 449 9.42 -12.11 -1.63
CA VAL A 449 8.57 -13.13 -2.27
C VAL A 449 7.97 -14.06 -1.20
N GLY A 450 8.76 -14.45 -0.19
CA GLY A 450 8.28 -15.25 0.94
C GLY A 450 7.15 -14.56 1.71
N ILE A 451 7.29 -13.26 2.01
CA ILE A 451 6.26 -12.44 2.67
C ILE A 451 4.99 -12.37 1.82
N ILE A 452 5.13 -12.12 0.51
CA ILE A 452 4.01 -12.03 -0.42
C ILE A 452 3.24 -13.36 -0.48
N VAL A 453 3.91 -14.48 -0.67
CA VAL A 453 3.25 -15.79 -0.74
C VAL A 453 2.56 -16.14 0.58
N LEU A 454 3.26 -15.93 1.70
CA LEU A 454 2.71 -16.20 3.04
C LEU A 454 1.47 -15.35 3.32
N GLY A 455 1.50 -14.07 2.97
CA GLY A 455 0.36 -13.16 3.17
C GLY A 455 -0.87 -13.58 2.38
N LEU A 456 -0.70 -14.05 1.12
CA LEU A 456 -1.81 -14.57 0.31
C LEU A 456 -2.45 -15.82 0.94
N VAL A 457 -1.63 -16.75 1.41
CA VAL A 457 -2.12 -17.96 2.11
C VAL A 457 -2.84 -17.58 3.41
N ALA A 458 -2.24 -16.67 4.18
CA ALA A 458 -2.79 -16.19 5.44
C ALA A 458 -4.15 -15.52 5.28
N PHE A 459 -4.33 -14.71 4.22
CA PHE A 459 -5.62 -14.12 3.89
C PHE A 459 -6.69 -15.18 3.60
N GLY A 460 -6.30 -16.25 2.89
CA GLY A 460 -7.17 -17.41 2.67
C GLY A 460 -7.56 -18.10 3.97
N VAL A 461 -6.59 -18.29 4.88
CA VAL A 461 -6.79 -18.88 6.21
C VAL A 461 -7.67 -18.00 7.10
N ALA A 462 -7.50 -16.68 7.07
CA ALA A 462 -8.37 -15.74 7.79
C ALA A 462 -9.84 -15.87 7.34
N THR A 463 -10.06 -15.89 6.02
CA THR A 463 -11.40 -16.12 5.44
C THR A 463 -11.99 -17.46 5.87
N ALA A 464 -11.18 -18.52 5.84
CA ALA A 464 -11.59 -19.86 6.27
C ALA A 464 -11.90 -19.89 7.77
N GLY A 465 -11.09 -19.25 8.62
CA GLY A 465 -11.28 -19.19 10.06
C GLY A 465 -12.63 -18.59 10.45
N GLY A 466 -13.01 -17.47 9.82
CA GLY A 466 -14.31 -16.86 10.03
C GLY A 466 -15.48 -17.76 9.61
N ILE A 467 -15.38 -18.44 8.46
CA ILE A 467 -16.41 -19.39 7.99
C ILE A 467 -16.50 -20.59 8.92
N CYS A 468 -15.37 -21.17 9.34
CA CYS A 468 -15.33 -22.29 10.27
C CYS A 468 -15.98 -21.92 11.62
N MET A 469 -15.72 -20.70 12.14
CA MET A 469 -16.38 -20.24 13.35
C MET A 469 -17.90 -20.13 13.18
N ALA A 470 -18.37 -19.66 12.03
CA ALA A 470 -19.82 -19.65 11.74
C ALA A 470 -20.42 -21.06 11.73
N HIS A 471 -19.67 -22.06 11.22
CA HIS A 471 -20.10 -23.47 11.32
C HIS A 471 -20.13 -23.96 12.77
N ILE A 472 -19.11 -23.65 13.56
CA ILE A 472 -19.06 -24.00 14.99
C ILE A 472 -20.24 -23.39 15.73
N MET A 473 -20.51 -22.09 15.52
CA MET A 473 -21.66 -21.41 16.13
C MET A 473 -22.98 -22.08 15.72
N ASN A 474 -23.11 -22.49 14.47
CA ASN A 474 -24.30 -23.18 13.96
C ASN A 474 -24.55 -24.56 14.58
N ILE A 475 -23.53 -25.20 15.16
CA ILE A 475 -23.71 -26.48 15.92
C ILE A 475 -24.53 -26.22 17.17
N PHE A 476 -24.31 -25.08 17.83
CA PHE A 476 -25.00 -24.71 19.08
C PHE A 476 -26.31 -23.93 18.87
N MET A 477 -26.66 -23.62 17.59
CA MET A 477 -27.86 -22.85 17.28
C MET A 477 -29.03 -23.73 16.83
N PRO A 478 -30.28 -23.39 17.21
CA PRO A 478 -31.47 -24.04 16.68
C PRO A 478 -31.54 -23.95 15.15
N LYS A 479 -32.23 -24.89 14.51
CA LYS A 479 -32.31 -25.00 13.05
C LYS A 479 -32.88 -23.76 12.37
N ASP A 480 -33.82 -23.08 13.02
CA ASP A 480 -34.50 -21.86 12.57
C ASP A 480 -33.70 -20.57 12.75
N LYS A 481 -32.62 -20.60 13.56
CA LYS A 481 -31.77 -19.42 13.89
C LYS A 481 -30.35 -19.56 13.37
N LYS A 482 -30.10 -20.49 12.46
CA LYS A 482 -28.74 -20.70 11.92
C LYS A 482 -28.24 -19.48 11.16
N LEU A 483 -26.98 -19.17 11.36
CA LEU A 483 -26.25 -18.15 10.60
C LEU A 483 -25.93 -18.64 9.20
N ASN A 484 -26.00 -17.76 8.22
CA ASN A 484 -25.40 -18.02 6.92
C ASN A 484 -23.87 -17.99 7.08
N PRO A 485 -23.15 -19.10 6.83
CA PRO A 485 -21.70 -19.15 7.09
C PRO A 485 -20.87 -18.14 6.28
N LEU A 486 -21.44 -17.63 5.17
CA LEU A 486 -20.78 -16.60 4.35
C LEU A 486 -20.48 -15.32 5.15
N ILE A 487 -21.29 -14.97 6.19
CA ILE A 487 -20.99 -13.78 6.98
C ILE A 487 -19.69 -13.91 7.77
N GLY A 488 -19.25 -15.15 8.06
CA GLY A 488 -17.96 -15.40 8.71
C GLY A 488 -16.77 -14.96 7.86
N SER A 489 -16.85 -15.08 6.53
CA SER A 489 -15.79 -14.61 5.64
C SER A 489 -15.62 -13.09 5.67
N ALA A 490 -16.65 -12.36 6.08
CA ALA A 490 -16.59 -10.90 6.25
C ALA A 490 -15.79 -10.48 7.49
N GLY A 491 -15.42 -11.42 8.38
CA GLY A 491 -14.61 -11.16 9.57
C GLY A 491 -13.19 -10.66 9.30
N VAL A 492 -12.69 -10.71 8.06
CA VAL A 492 -11.45 -10.04 7.68
C VAL A 492 -11.63 -8.53 7.64
N SER A 493 -10.56 -7.77 7.92
CA SER A 493 -10.64 -6.31 8.15
C SER A 493 -10.83 -5.46 6.88
N ALA A 494 -11.06 -6.06 5.72
CA ALA A 494 -11.31 -5.35 4.46
C ALA A 494 -12.72 -4.73 4.44
N VAL A 495 -12.91 -3.59 5.08
CA VAL A 495 -14.21 -2.89 5.21
C VAL A 495 -14.41 -1.91 4.05
N PRO A 496 -15.62 -1.84 3.46
CA PRO A 496 -16.75 -2.78 3.57
C PRO A 496 -16.72 -3.91 2.53
N MET A 497 -15.57 -4.13 1.88
CA MET A 497 -15.44 -5.03 0.72
C MET A 497 -15.78 -6.49 1.04
N ALA A 498 -15.25 -7.04 2.13
CA ALA A 498 -15.48 -8.44 2.47
C ALA A 498 -16.98 -8.72 2.73
N ALA A 499 -17.69 -7.80 3.36
CA ALA A 499 -19.14 -7.89 3.55
C ALA A 499 -19.90 -7.86 2.22
N ARG A 500 -19.51 -6.97 1.29
CA ARG A 500 -20.09 -6.91 -0.06
C ARG A 500 -19.84 -8.17 -0.87
N VAL A 501 -18.64 -8.75 -0.76
CA VAL A 501 -18.30 -10.00 -1.45
C VAL A 501 -19.11 -11.16 -0.90
N ALA A 502 -19.25 -11.29 0.43
CA ALA A 502 -20.11 -12.29 1.06
C ALA A 502 -21.55 -12.18 0.57
N HIS A 503 -22.09 -10.95 0.53
CA HIS A 503 -23.41 -10.66 0.02
C HIS A 503 -23.56 -11.03 -1.47
N LYS A 504 -22.61 -10.66 -2.34
CA LYS A 504 -22.61 -11.02 -3.76
C LYS A 504 -22.64 -12.55 -3.97
N VAL A 505 -21.86 -13.29 -3.17
CA VAL A 505 -21.84 -14.76 -3.24
C VAL A 505 -23.17 -15.35 -2.82
N ALA A 506 -23.83 -14.82 -1.76
CA ALA A 506 -25.17 -15.25 -1.37
C ALA A 506 -26.19 -14.99 -2.47
N GLN A 507 -26.20 -13.78 -3.04
CA GLN A 507 -27.11 -13.39 -4.13
C GLN A 507 -26.86 -14.20 -5.42
N SER A 508 -25.66 -14.67 -5.68
CA SER A 508 -25.38 -15.53 -6.83
C SER A 508 -26.06 -16.90 -6.74
N GLU A 509 -26.40 -17.35 -5.54
CA GLU A 509 -27.13 -18.61 -5.30
C GLU A 509 -28.63 -18.39 -5.14
N ASP A 510 -29.01 -17.26 -4.54
CA ASP A 510 -30.40 -16.84 -4.34
C ASP A 510 -30.48 -15.29 -4.37
N PRO A 511 -31.03 -14.69 -5.45
CA PRO A 511 -31.12 -13.23 -5.61
C PRO A 511 -31.90 -12.52 -4.51
N SER A 512 -32.78 -13.23 -3.79
CA SER A 512 -33.58 -12.69 -2.68
C SER A 512 -32.84 -12.68 -1.34
N ASN A 513 -31.65 -13.28 -1.25
CA ASN A 513 -30.91 -13.44 0.00
C ASN A 513 -30.02 -12.22 0.31
N PHE A 514 -30.52 -11.32 1.15
CA PHE A 514 -29.84 -10.09 1.55
C PHE A 514 -29.14 -10.28 2.89
N ILE A 515 -27.86 -10.63 2.90
CA ILE A 515 -27.06 -10.82 4.12
C ILE A 515 -26.09 -9.66 4.42
N LEU A 516 -26.12 -8.55 3.65
CA LEU A 516 -25.13 -7.48 3.78
C LEU A 516 -25.08 -6.91 5.20
N MET A 517 -26.23 -6.54 5.77
CA MET A 517 -26.28 -5.98 7.11
C MET A 517 -25.78 -6.95 8.18
N ASN A 518 -26.05 -8.24 8.02
CA ASN A 518 -25.55 -9.27 8.91
C ASN A 518 -24.04 -9.51 8.76
N ALA A 519 -23.48 -9.31 7.56
CA ALA A 519 -22.05 -9.43 7.27
C ALA A 519 -21.23 -8.21 7.76
N MET A 520 -21.87 -7.03 7.90
CA MET A 520 -21.20 -5.83 8.41
C MET A 520 -20.75 -5.99 9.87
N GLY A 521 -21.51 -6.69 10.72
CA GLY A 521 -21.13 -6.94 12.11
C GLY A 521 -19.76 -7.63 12.25
N PRO A 522 -19.56 -8.82 11.65
CA PRO A 522 -18.26 -9.49 11.60
C PRO A 522 -17.17 -8.63 10.97
N ASN A 523 -17.48 -7.90 9.90
CA ASN A 523 -16.52 -7.09 9.17
C ASN A 523 -15.92 -5.97 10.03
N VAL A 524 -16.78 -5.26 10.74
CA VAL A 524 -16.37 -4.20 11.68
C VAL A 524 -15.60 -4.77 12.87
N SER A 525 -16.04 -5.91 13.41
CA SER A 525 -15.33 -6.57 14.50
C SER A 525 -13.95 -7.09 14.08
N GLY A 526 -13.78 -7.42 12.80
CA GLY A 526 -12.48 -7.76 12.21
C GLY A 526 -11.48 -6.60 12.33
N VAL A 527 -11.89 -5.38 11.95
CA VAL A 527 -11.02 -4.18 12.06
C VAL A 527 -10.58 -3.95 13.50
N ILE A 528 -11.55 -4.01 14.44
CA ILE A 528 -11.25 -3.87 15.86
C ILE A 528 -10.27 -4.98 16.29
N GLY A 529 -10.50 -6.22 15.86
CA GLY A 529 -9.64 -7.37 16.16
C GLY A 529 -8.21 -7.19 15.65
N THR A 530 -8.03 -6.72 14.41
CA THR A 530 -6.69 -6.47 13.85
C THR A 530 -5.99 -5.31 14.56
N ALA A 531 -6.70 -4.22 14.88
CA ALA A 531 -6.14 -3.11 15.65
C ALA A 531 -5.73 -3.54 17.07
N ILE A 532 -6.50 -4.43 17.71
CA ILE A 532 -6.12 -5.03 19.01
C ILE A 532 -4.88 -5.91 18.85
N ALA A 533 -4.83 -6.79 17.84
CA ALA A 533 -3.65 -7.63 17.59
C ALA A 533 -2.40 -6.77 17.36
N ALA A 534 -2.52 -5.70 16.58
CA ALA A 534 -1.47 -4.69 16.38
C ALA A 534 -0.99 -4.09 17.70
N GLY A 535 -1.95 -3.64 18.52
CA GLY A 535 -1.65 -3.08 19.84
C GLY A 535 -0.92 -4.07 20.76
N VAL A 536 -1.33 -5.35 20.76
CA VAL A 536 -0.67 -6.41 21.53
C VAL A 536 0.78 -6.61 21.06
N PHE A 537 1.02 -6.70 19.74
CA PHE A 537 2.37 -6.84 19.20
C PHE A 537 3.26 -5.64 19.57
N ILE A 538 2.74 -4.42 19.45
CA ILE A 538 3.49 -3.21 19.81
C ILE A 538 3.73 -3.14 21.32
N ALA A 539 2.72 -3.46 22.15
CA ALA A 539 2.87 -3.49 23.61
C ALA A 539 3.95 -4.49 24.08
N THR A 540 3.99 -5.65 23.40
CA THR A 540 4.89 -6.75 23.81
C THR A 540 6.32 -6.54 23.31
N PHE A 541 6.49 -6.02 22.10
CA PHE A 541 7.78 -5.99 21.41
C PHE A 541 8.26 -4.57 21.04
N GLY A 542 7.41 -3.54 21.09
CA GLY A 542 7.77 -2.18 20.69
C GLY A 542 8.71 -1.44 21.64
N GLY A 543 8.88 -1.91 22.88
CA GLY A 543 9.83 -1.36 23.87
C GLY A 543 11.23 -1.97 23.83
N ALA A 544 11.49 -2.88 22.91
CA ALA A 544 12.75 -3.61 22.81
C ALA A 544 13.77 -2.96 21.83
N ARG A 545 13.54 -1.68 21.46
CA ARG A 545 14.47 -0.86 20.66
C ARG A 545 15.33 0.02 21.53
#